data_cce06db7a4cb06f68701e1fce3264020
#
_entry.id   cce06db7a4cb06f68701e1fce3264020
#
_cell.length_a   1.000
_cell.length_b   1.000
_cell.length_c   1.000
_cell.angle_alpha   90.00
_cell.angle_beta   90.00
_cell.angle_gamma   90.00
#
_symmetry.space_group_name_H-M   'P 1'
#
loop_
_entity.id
_entity.type
_entity.pdbx_description
1 polymer ?
#
loop_
_entity_poly.entity_id
_entity_poly.type
_entity_poly.pdbx_seq_one_letter_code
_entity_poly.pdbx_strand_id
1 'polypeptide(L)'
;MDMLPSVHKARWLAGAALTSADQSMASVMSTVMSRLNAFLDTELEQVICYDSPINAEMFASEKCAIFLILPEEDPAKNFIAALMIQNLSRELFSVADETGGRLKNRVVLFCDELGTMPPFDILPLFSAGRSRRLTLVPIIQSLAQLEKNYGKEGAEIICDNCQDTIFGGFSPQSKTADALSACLLYTSPSPRDCS
;
A
#
# COMPACT_ATOMS: atom_id res chain seq x y z
N MET A 1 19.61 -24.21 -8.52
CA MET A 1 19.42 -23.42 -9.77
C MET A 1 19.54 -24.30 -11.03
N ASP A 2 20.39 -25.32 -11.03
CA ASP A 2 20.56 -26.21 -12.20
C ASP A 2 19.35 -27.10 -12.49
N MET A 3 18.44 -27.26 -11.55
CA MET A 3 17.18 -28.01 -11.74
C MET A 3 16.09 -27.23 -12.48
N LEU A 4 16.27 -25.92 -12.68
CA LEU A 4 15.29 -25.07 -13.37
C LEU A 4 15.58 -25.02 -14.88
N PRO A 5 14.54 -25.02 -15.74
CA PRO A 5 14.70 -24.82 -17.17
C PRO A 5 15.49 -23.55 -17.49
N SER A 6 16.24 -23.54 -18.59
CA SER A 6 17.07 -22.40 -19.01
C SER A 6 16.28 -21.10 -19.22
N VAL A 7 15.00 -21.22 -19.58
CA VAL A 7 14.07 -20.09 -19.81
C VAL A 7 13.38 -19.59 -18.53
N HIS A 8 13.64 -20.21 -17.39
CA HIS A 8 12.97 -19.81 -16.15
C HIS A 8 13.47 -18.45 -15.68
N LYS A 9 12.53 -17.52 -15.39
CA LYS A 9 12.84 -16.13 -14.99
C LYS A 9 13.79 -16.03 -13.80
N ALA A 10 13.65 -16.92 -12.80
CA ALA A 10 14.54 -16.94 -11.63
C ALA A 10 16.00 -17.23 -12.03
N ARG A 11 16.26 -18.09 -13.03
CA ARG A 11 17.61 -18.38 -13.53
C ARG A 11 18.21 -17.19 -14.25
N TRP A 12 17.41 -16.50 -15.03
CA TRP A 12 17.83 -15.28 -15.72
C TRP A 12 18.16 -14.13 -14.76
N LEU A 13 17.31 -13.89 -13.75
CA LEU A 13 17.52 -12.88 -12.71
C LEU A 13 18.73 -13.18 -11.83
N ALA A 14 19.00 -14.47 -11.54
CA ALA A 14 20.17 -14.89 -10.77
C ALA A 14 21.46 -14.92 -11.58
N GLY A 15 21.40 -14.85 -12.91
CA GLY A 15 22.56 -15.05 -13.79
C GLY A 15 23.75 -14.13 -13.48
N ALA A 16 23.50 -12.85 -13.25
CA ALA A 16 24.53 -11.88 -12.89
C ALA A 16 25.17 -12.17 -11.52
N ALA A 17 24.37 -12.63 -10.55
CA ALA A 17 24.87 -13.01 -9.24
C ALA A 17 25.69 -14.30 -9.29
N LEU A 18 25.27 -15.29 -10.09
CA LEU A 18 25.96 -16.58 -10.22
C LEU A 18 27.33 -16.49 -10.91
N THR A 19 27.61 -15.40 -11.63
CA THR A 19 28.89 -15.14 -12.30
C THR A 19 29.81 -14.21 -11.53
N SER A 20 29.42 -13.77 -10.33
CA SER A 20 30.21 -12.88 -9.48
C SER A 20 31.35 -13.62 -8.79
N ALA A 21 32.41 -12.89 -8.39
CA ALA A 21 33.49 -13.46 -7.58
C ALA A 21 32.97 -14.00 -6.24
N ASP A 22 33.58 -15.08 -5.73
CA ASP A 22 33.11 -15.84 -4.54
C ASP A 22 32.85 -14.96 -3.32
N GLN A 23 33.68 -13.95 -3.08
CA GLN A 23 33.49 -13.03 -1.94
C GLN A 23 32.26 -12.12 -2.11
N SER A 24 32.00 -11.66 -3.32
CA SER A 24 30.80 -10.88 -3.64
C SER A 24 29.54 -11.75 -3.59
N MET A 25 29.65 -13.01 -4.01
CA MET A 25 28.58 -13.99 -3.94
C MET A 25 28.19 -14.26 -2.49
N ALA A 26 29.15 -14.45 -1.56
CA ALA A 26 28.86 -14.67 -0.15
C ALA A 26 28.09 -13.49 0.47
N SER A 27 28.45 -12.25 0.13
CA SER A 27 27.75 -11.05 0.60
C SER A 27 26.31 -10.99 0.06
N VAL A 28 26.14 -11.26 -1.24
CA VAL A 28 24.80 -11.30 -1.87
C VAL A 28 23.95 -12.39 -1.23
N MET A 29 24.48 -13.58 -1.07
CA MET A 29 23.76 -14.71 -0.43
C MET A 29 23.37 -14.40 1.01
N SER A 30 24.26 -13.79 1.80
CA SER A 30 23.95 -13.37 3.16
C SER A 30 22.78 -12.36 3.18
N THR A 31 22.79 -11.40 2.28
CA THR A 31 21.71 -10.42 2.17
C THR A 31 20.39 -11.07 1.73
N VAL A 32 20.44 -11.96 0.74
CA VAL A 32 19.27 -12.72 0.27
C VAL A 32 18.69 -13.58 1.39
N MET A 33 19.53 -14.32 2.09
CA MET A 33 19.09 -15.19 3.21
C MET A 33 18.49 -14.36 4.34
N SER A 34 19.09 -13.21 4.68
CA SER A 34 18.52 -12.30 5.68
C SER A 34 17.11 -11.79 5.30
N ARG A 35 16.89 -11.53 4.03
CA ARG A 35 15.57 -11.12 3.53
C ARG A 35 14.58 -12.28 3.46
N LEU A 36 15.04 -13.45 3.05
CA LEU A 36 14.21 -14.66 2.95
C LEU A 36 13.84 -15.23 4.33
N ASN A 37 14.66 -15.02 5.36
CA ASN A 37 14.34 -15.46 6.72
C ASN A 37 13.00 -14.89 7.23
N ALA A 38 12.61 -13.71 6.77
CA ALA A 38 11.30 -13.16 7.10
C ALA A 38 10.12 -13.99 6.55
N PHE A 39 10.35 -14.83 5.53
CA PHE A 39 9.35 -15.73 4.94
C PHE A 39 9.35 -17.14 5.55
N LEU A 40 10.29 -17.46 6.43
CA LEU A 40 10.39 -18.78 7.07
C LEU A 40 9.47 -18.92 8.31
N ASP A 41 8.53 -17.99 8.45
CA ASP A 41 7.51 -18.07 9.49
C ASP A 41 6.37 -18.99 9.05
N THR A 42 5.97 -19.92 9.91
CA THR A 42 4.94 -20.92 9.60
C THR A 42 3.58 -20.28 9.30
N GLU A 43 3.25 -19.16 9.90
CA GLU A 43 2.00 -18.43 9.65
C GLU A 43 2.03 -17.77 8.28
N LEU A 44 3.15 -17.16 7.90
CA LEU A 44 3.35 -16.59 6.57
C LEU A 44 3.37 -17.66 5.49
N GLU A 45 3.99 -18.80 5.75
CA GLU A 45 3.99 -19.95 4.85
C GLU A 45 2.55 -20.40 4.54
N GLN A 46 1.68 -20.46 5.54
CA GLN A 46 0.27 -20.78 5.35
C GLN A 46 -0.46 -19.77 4.44
N VAL A 47 -0.13 -18.48 4.55
CA VAL A 47 -0.75 -17.45 3.73
C VAL A 47 -0.22 -17.46 2.28
N ILE A 48 1.08 -17.76 2.09
CA ILE A 48 1.75 -17.63 0.79
C ILE A 48 1.65 -18.92 -0.03
N CYS A 49 1.73 -20.09 0.62
CA CYS A 49 1.86 -21.38 -0.05
C CYS A 49 0.53 -22.08 -0.33
N TYR A 50 -0.56 -21.62 0.27
CA TYR A 50 -1.88 -22.22 0.02
C TYR A 50 -2.70 -21.37 -0.97
N ASP A 51 -3.43 -22.07 -1.82
CA ASP A 51 -4.34 -21.41 -2.75
C ASP A 51 -5.41 -20.63 -1.99
N SER A 52 -5.50 -19.34 -2.29
CA SER A 52 -6.53 -18.47 -1.74
C SER A 52 -7.70 -18.40 -2.72
N PRO A 53 -8.95 -18.52 -2.26
CA PRO A 53 -10.12 -18.26 -3.11
C PRO A 53 -10.23 -16.77 -3.48
N ILE A 54 -9.41 -15.91 -2.88
CA ILE A 54 -9.42 -14.48 -3.11
C ILE A 54 -8.71 -14.19 -4.42
N ASN A 55 -9.47 -13.77 -5.42
CA ASN A 55 -8.94 -13.25 -6.66
C ASN A 55 -9.62 -11.92 -7.01
N ALA A 56 -9.00 -11.12 -7.82
CA ALA A 56 -9.49 -9.79 -8.15
C ALA A 56 -10.82 -9.82 -8.92
N GLU A 57 -11.05 -10.80 -9.76
CA GLU A 57 -12.29 -10.96 -10.52
C GLU A 57 -13.49 -11.22 -9.61
N MET A 58 -13.34 -12.15 -8.67
CA MET A 58 -14.36 -12.44 -7.66
C MET A 58 -14.63 -11.19 -6.82
N PHE A 59 -13.56 -10.53 -6.34
CA PHE A 59 -13.68 -9.35 -5.50
C PHE A 59 -14.34 -8.16 -6.22
N ALA A 60 -14.08 -8.02 -7.52
CA ALA A 60 -14.70 -7.00 -8.36
C ALA A 60 -16.16 -7.30 -8.74
N SER A 61 -16.59 -8.57 -8.75
CA SER A 61 -17.89 -9.00 -9.25
C SER A 61 -18.89 -9.43 -8.18
N GLU A 62 -18.43 -9.86 -7.01
CA GLU A 62 -19.24 -10.36 -5.90
C GLU A 62 -19.22 -9.38 -4.71
N LYS A 63 -20.20 -9.52 -3.81
CA LYS A 63 -20.21 -8.78 -2.54
C LYS A 63 -19.41 -9.56 -1.50
N CYS A 64 -18.19 -9.17 -1.28
CA CYS A 64 -17.31 -9.78 -0.29
C CYS A 64 -16.51 -8.72 0.49
N ALA A 65 -15.93 -9.12 1.58
CA ALA A 65 -15.01 -8.31 2.37
C ALA A 65 -13.79 -9.16 2.75
N ILE A 66 -12.61 -8.56 2.64
CA ILE A 66 -11.33 -9.15 3.04
C ILE A 66 -10.80 -8.34 4.22
N PHE A 67 -10.45 -9.01 5.30
CA PHE A 67 -9.83 -8.40 6.47
C PHE A 67 -8.37 -8.85 6.54
N LEU A 68 -7.45 -7.91 6.41
CA LEU A 68 -6.02 -8.12 6.63
C LEU A 68 -5.69 -7.65 8.04
N ILE A 69 -5.46 -8.61 8.94
CA ILE A 69 -5.11 -8.33 10.34
C ILE A 69 -3.60 -8.43 10.46
N LEU A 70 -2.96 -7.33 10.85
CA LEU A 70 -1.52 -7.21 10.97
C LEU A 70 -1.11 -7.31 12.45
N PRO A 71 -0.11 -8.16 12.79
CA PRO A 71 0.39 -8.22 14.14
C PRO A 71 1.17 -6.95 14.49
N GLU A 72 0.82 -6.29 15.58
CA GLU A 72 1.54 -5.12 16.07
C GLU A 72 2.93 -5.49 16.61
N GLU A 73 3.08 -6.72 17.12
CA GLU A 73 4.28 -7.21 17.78
C GLU A 73 5.41 -7.56 16.80
N ASP A 74 5.08 -7.84 15.54
CA ASP A 74 6.06 -8.24 14.52
C ASP A 74 5.93 -7.42 13.22
N PRO A 75 6.46 -6.17 13.21
CA PRO A 75 6.42 -5.32 12.03
C PRO A 75 7.11 -5.91 10.80
N ALA A 76 8.00 -6.91 11.00
CA ALA A 76 8.69 -7.56 9.89
C ALA A 76 7.73 -8.31 8.96
N LYS A 77 6.59 -8.79 9.49
CA LYS A 77 5.55 -9.47 8.71
C LYS A 77 4.66 -8.51 7.91
N ASN A 78 4.60 -7.27 8.31
CA ASN A 78 3.67 -6.30 7.72
C ASN A 78 3.95 -6.00 6.24
N PHE A 79 5.20 -6.21 5.77
CA PHE A 79 5.54 -6.03 4.35
C PHE A 79 4.74 -6.96 3.42
N ILE A 80 4.33 -8.13 3.89
CA ILE A 80 3.49 -9.05 3.13
C ILE A 80 2.13 -8.43 2.82
N ALA A 81 1.53 -7.74 3.78
CA ALA A 81 0.27 -7.05 3.53
C ALA A 81 0.41 -5.96 2.47
N ALA A 82 1.51 -5.19 2.51
CA ALA A 82 1.81 -4.21 1.48
C ALA A 82 1.93 -4.85 0.09
N LEU A 83 2.62 -6.00 -0.02
CA LEU A 83 2.72 -6.77 -1.26
C LEU A 83 1.36 -7.30 -1.72
N MET A 84 0.55 -7.84 -0.82
CA MET A 84 -0.80 -8.34 -1.13
C MET A 84 -1.71 -7.23 -1.64
N ILE A 85 -1.73 -6.08 -0.96
CA ILE A 85 -2.52 -4.92 -1.38
C ILE A 85 -2.04 -4.43 -2.74
N GLN A 86 -0.74 -4.33 -2.95
CA GLN A 86 -0.17 -3.89 -4.22
C GLN A 86 -0.50 -4.85 -5.36
N ASN A 87 -0.41 -6.16 -5.14
CA ASN A 87 -0.75 -7.16 -6.14
C ASN A 87 -2.24 -7.13 -6.47
N LEU A 88 -3.11 -7.16 -5.45
CA LEU A 88 -4.56 -7.07 -5.61
C LEU A 88 -4.95 -5.79 -6.37
N SER A 89 -4.32 -4.68 -6.06
CA SER A 89 -4.60 -3.40 -6.72
C SER A 89 -4.26 -3.43 -8.21
N ARG A 90 -3.14 -4.05 -8.59
CA ARG A 90 -2.75 -4.23 -10.00
C ARG A 90 -3.73 -5.14 -10.74
N GLU A 91 -4.13 -6.23 -10.12
CA GLU A 91 -5.11 -7.15 -10.69
C GLU A 91 -6.47 -6.47 -10.85
N LEU A 92 -6.93 -5.68 -9.87
CA LEU A 92 -8.17 -4.90 -9.98
C LEU A 92 -8.11 -3.88 -11.12
N PHE A 93 -6.97 -3.25 -11.36
CA PHE A 93 -6.80 -2.38 -12.52
C PHE A 93 -6.88 -3.16 -13.83
N SER A 94 -6.25 -4.34 -13.91
CA SER A 94 -6.36 -5.23 -15.09
C SER A 94 -7.81 -5.62 -15.37
N VAL A 95 -8.53 -6.07 -14.35
CA VAL A 95 -9.97 -6.42 -14.45
C VAL A 95 -10.80 -5.20 -14.90
N ALA A 96 -10.50 -4.02 -14.38
CA ALA A 96 -11.20 -2.80 -14.80
C ALA A 96 -10.93 -2.48 -16.28
N ASP A 97 -9.70 -2.61 -16.75
CA ASP A 97 -9.32 -2.34 -18.14
C ASP A 97 -9.99 -3.34 -19.10
N GLU A 98 -10.09 -4.63 -18.72
CA GLU A 98 -10.79 -5.68 -19.45
C GLU A 98 -12.31 -5.50 -19.50
N THR A 99 -12.89 -4.82 -18.49
CA THR A 99 -14.32 -4.58 -18.36
C THR A 99 -14.76 -3.19 -18.80
N GLY A 100 -14.02 -2.57 -19.71
CA GLY A 100 -14.35 -1.27 -20.28
C GLY A 100 -13.95 -0.06 -19.41
N GLY A 101 -12.90 -0.22 -18.63
CA GLY A 101 -12.28 0.83 -17.83
C GLY A 101 -12.87 1.00 -16.44
N ARG A 102 -13.80 0.13 -16.01
CA ARG A 102 -14.46 0.23 -14.69
C ARG A 102 -14.79 -1.14 -14.13
N LEU A 103 -14.56 -1.30 -12.82
CA LEU A 103 -15.04 -2.48 -12.09
C LEU A 103 -16.57 -2.53 -12.07
N LYS A 104 -17.15 -3.74 -12.08
CA LYS A 104 -18.59 -3.96 -11.96
C LYS A 104 -19.11 -3.42 -10.63
N ASN A 105 -18.47 -3.80 -9.53
CA ASN A 105 -18.76 -3.31 -8.19
C ASN A 105 -17.71 -2.27 -7.77
N ARG A 106 -18.09 -1.37 -6.87
CA ARG A 106 -17.14 -0.47 -6.24
C ARG A 106 -16.32 -1.26 -5.22
N VAL A 107 -15.01 -1.18 -5.33
CA VAL A 107 -14.08 -1.71 -4.33
C VAL A 107 -13.64 -0.56 -3.43
N VAL A 108 -13.68 -0.79 -2.13
CA VAL A 108 -13.25 0.19 -1.12
C VAL A 108 -12.14 -0.42 -0.29
N LEU A 109 -11.00 0.26 -0.22
CA LEU A 109 -9.89 -0.10 0.65
C LEU A 109 -9.90 0.83 1.87
N PHE A 110 -10.18 0.28 3.04
CA PHE A 110 -9.99 0.95 4.31
C PHE A 110 -8.56 0.67 4.79
N CYS A 111 -7.72 1.69 4.78
CA CYS A 111 -6.33 1.58 5.19
C CYS A 111 -6.20 2.16 6.61
N ASP A 112 -6.53 1.33 7.61
CA ASP A 112 -6.37 1.71 8.99
C ASP A 112 -4.88 1.82 9.34
N GLU A 113 -4.53 2.85 10.06
CA GLU A 113 -3.14 3.18 10.43
C GLU A 113 -2.17 3.31 9.24
N LEU A 114 -2.65 3.87 8.11
CA LEU A 114 -1.84 4.05 6.90
C LEU A 114 -0.47 4.73 7.16
N GLY A 115 -0.40 5.60 8.18
CA GLY A 115 0.83 6.28 8.56
C GLY A 115 1.90 5.38 9.18
N THR A 116 1.56 4.19 9.63
CA THR A 116 2.46 3.22 10.31
C THR A 116 2.65 1.92 9.55
N MET A 117 1.72 1.56 8.67
CA MET A 117 1.89 0.36 7.82
C MET A 117 3.10 0.52 6.87
N PRO A 118 3.73 -0.59 6.45
CA PRO A 118 4.75 -0.54 5.42
C PRO A 118 4.24 0.16 4.17
N PRO A 119 5.02 1.09 3.61
CA PRO A 119 4.58 1.84 2.44
C PRO A 119 4.43 0.91 1.24
N PHE A 120 3.35 1.09 0.50
CA PHE A 120 3.10 0.47 -0.79
C PHE A 120 2.79 1.57 -1.82
N ASP A 121 2.79 1.23 -3.09
CA ASP A 121 2.55 2.19 -4.16
C ASP A 121 1.07 2.61 -4.20
N ILE A 122 0.71 3.51 -3.30
CA ILE A 122 -0.66 4.00 -3.09
C ILE A 122 -1.04 5.15 -4.04
N LEU A 123 -0.06 5.92 -4.52
CA LEU A 123 -0.32 7.13 -5.31
C LEU A 123 -1.08 6.85 -6.62
N PRO A 124 -0.76 5.79 -7.39
CA PRO A 124 -1.55 5.41 -8.56
C PRO A 124 -3.01 5.07 -8.20
N LEU A 125 -3.26 4.53 -7.01
CA LEU A 125 -4.60 4.20 -6.56
C LEU A 125 -5.45 5.46 -6.34
N PHE A 126 -4.87 6.53 -5.81
CA PHE A 126 -5.55 7.82 -5.67
C PHE A 126 -5.80 8.48 -7.02
N SER A 127 -4.81 8.50 -7.91
CA SER A 127 -4.92 9.19 -9.19
C SER A 127 -5.82 8.47 -10.19
N ALA A 128 -5.73 7.14 -10.30
CA ALA A 128 -6.42 6.33 -11.31
C ALA A 128 -7.60 5.51 -10.77
N GLY A 129 -7.67 5.28 -9.46
CA GLY A 129 -8.68 4.41 -8.84
C GLY A 129 -10.10 4.94 -8.99
N ARG A 130 -10.30 6.24 -8.84
CA ARG A 130 -11.63 6.87 -8.90
C ARG A 130 -12.39 6.54 -10.20
N SER A 131 -11.73 6.67 -11.35
CA SER A 131 -12.33 6.37 -12.65
C SER A 131 -12.71 4.90 -12.79
N ARG A 132 -11.97 4.01 -12.13
CA ARG A 132 -12.15 2.56 -12.15
C ARG A 132 -13.07 2.02 -11.05
N ARG A 133 -13.71 2.88 -10.26
CA ARG A 133 -14.54 2.53 -9.10
C ARG A 133 -13.75 1.89 -7.94
N LEU A 134 -12.49 2.24 -7.79
CA LEU A 134 -11.69 1.94 -6.62
C LEU A 134 -11.67 3.19 -5.72
N THR A 135 -12.00 3.04 -4.47
CA THR A 135 -12.03 4.13 -3.47
C THR A 135 -11.11 3.76 -2.33
N LEU A 136 -10.28 4.72 -1.90
CA LEU A 136 -9.44 4.56 -0.72
C LEU A 136 -10.01 5.40 0.42
N VAL A 137 -9.93 4.85 1.61
CA VAL A 137 -10.27 5.51 2.86
C VAL A 137 -9.04 5.40 3.78
N PRO A 138 -8.10 6.34 3.67
CA PRO A 138 -6.94 6.36 4.55
C PRO A 138 -7.35 6.83 5.94
N ILE A 139 -6.93 6.10 6.97
CA ILE A 139 -7.10 6.47 8.37
C ILE A 139 -5.70 6.64 8.94
N ILE A 140 -5.45 7.80 9.53
CA ILE A 140 -4.14 8.17 10.08
C ILE A 140 -4.31 8.78 11.46
N GLN A 141 -3.32 8.61 12.31
CA GLN A 141 -3.28 9.25 13.62
C GLN A 141 -2.72 10.67 13.54
N SER A 142 -1.79 10.93 12.59
CA SER A 142 -1.23 12.26 12.39
C SER A 142 -0.65 12.42 10.97
N LEU A 143 -0.64 13.66 10.47
CA LEU A 143 0.01 14.01 9.21
C LEU A 143 1.53 13.77 9.26
N ALA A 144 2.16 13.92 10.42
CA ALA A 144 3.59 13.68 10.58
C ALA A 144 3.98 12.20 10.34
N GLN A 145 3.13 11.24 10.73
CA GLN A 145 3.34 9.82 10.44
C GLN A 145 3.19 9.54 8.95
N LEU A 146 2.21 10.16 8.30
CA LEU A 146 2.02 10.03 6.86
C LEU A 146 3.24 10.58 6.08
N GLU A 147 3.73 11.76 6.44
CA GLU A 147 4.93 12.35 5.86
C GLU A 147 6.19 11.48 6.07
N LYS A 148 6.32 10.85 7.24
CA LYS A 148 7.42 9.92 7.52
C LYS A 148 7.41 8.72 6.58
N ASN A 149 6.23 8.23 6.24
CA ASN A 149 6.05 6.99 5.48
C ASN A 149 6.10 7.22 3.96
N TYR A 150 5.50 8.31 3.47
CA TYR A 150 5.36 8.59 2.03
C TYR A 150 6.15 9.83 1.57
N GLY A 151 6.90 10.46 2.46
CA GLY A 151 7.53 11.75 2.18
C GLY A 151 6.52 12.90 2.19
N LYS A 152 7.03 14.13 2.22
CA LYS A 152 6.19 15.34 2.27
C LYS A 152 5.27 15.45 1.05
N GLU A 153 5.84 15.29 -0.15
CA GLU A 153 5.10 15.38 -1.42
C GLU A 153 4.04 14.26 -1.54
N GLY A 154 4.39 13.02 -1.15
CA GLY A 154 3.46 11.91 -1.15
C GLY A 154 2.29 12.12 -0.17
N ALA A 155 2.54 12.66 1.01
CA ALA A 155 1.51 12.99 1.97
C ALA A 155 0.58 14.11 1.46
N GLU A 156 1.12 15.15 0.82
CA GLU A 156 0.32 16.19 0.16
C GLU A 156 -0.59 15.60 -0.93
N ILE A 157 -0.05 14.76 -1.82
CA ILE A 157 -0.84 14.11 -2.87
C ILE A 157 -1.97 13.25 -2.27
N ILE A 158 -1.71 12.52 -1.19
CA ILE A 158 -2.74 11.71 -0.52
C ILE A 158 -3.85 12.63 0.02
N CYS A 159 -3.49 13.68 0.74
CA CYS A 159 -4.45 14.62 1.32
C CYS A 159 -5.28 15.34 0.25
N ASP A 160 -4.65 15.83 -0.81
CA ASP A 160 -5.32 16.55 -1.91
C ASP A 160 -6.33 15.68 -2.68
N ASN A 161 -6.11 14.38 -2.72
CA ASN A 161 -7.03 13.43 -3.33
C ASN A 161 -8.18 12.99 -2.39
N CYS A 162 -8.11 13.33 -1.10
CA CYS A 162 -9.19 13.09 -0.14
C CYS A 162 -10.16 14.28 -0.17
N GLN A 163 -11.27 14.15 -0.88
CA GLN A 163 -12.28 15.22 -0.99
C GLN A 163 -13.01 15.49 0.33
N ASP A 164 -13.19 14.44 1.13
CA ASP A 164 -13.80 14.52 2.45
C ASP A 164 -12.75 14.16 3.50
N THR A 165 -12.58 15.01 4.50
CA THR A 165 -11.66 14.77 5.61
C THR A 165 -12.43 14.85 6.93
N ILE A 166 -12.32 13.79 7.74
CA ILE A 166 -12.95 13.71 9.06
C ILE A 166 -11.87 13.82 10.12
N PHE A 167 -12.00 14.80 11.00
CA PHE A 167 -11.11 15.00 12.14
C PHE A 167 -11.77 14.44 13.41
N GLY A 168 -11.22 13.35 13.96
CA GLY A 168 -11.73 12.72 15.18
C GLY A 168 -11.15 13.33 16.45
N GLY A 169 -9.87 13.68 16.46
CA GLY A 169 -9.16 14.29 17.57
C GLY A 169 -7.67 14.41 17.25
N PHE A 170 -7.01 15.41 17.85
CA PHE A 170 -5.59 15.67 17.63
C PHE A 170 -5.03 16.56 18.74
N SER A 171 -3.71 16.57 18.89
CA SER A 171 -3.04 17.51 19.79
C SER A 171 -3.16 18.95 19.28
N PRO A 172 -3.49 19.93 20.15
CA PRO A 172 -3.63 21.34 19.75
C PRO A 172 -2.39 21.95 19.10
N GLN A 173 -1.21 21.40 19.34
CA GLN A 173 0.07 21.87 18.79
C GLN A 173 0.61 20.95 17.70
N SER A 174 -0.27 20.26 16.98
CA SER A 174 0.13 19.34 15.93
C SER A 174 0.00 19.96 14.53
N LYS A 175 0.77 19.47 13.56
CA LYS A 175 0.57 19.81 12.15
C LYS A 175 -0.86 19.57 11.66
N THR A 176 -1.54 18.62 12.27
CA THR A 176 -2.95 18.32 11.96
C THR A 176 -3.86 19.47 12.41
N ALA A 177 -3.58 20.07 13.58
CA ALA A 177 -4.31 21.25 14.07
C ALA A 177 -4.09 22.45 13.15
N ASP A 178 -2.84 22.68 12.70
CA ASP A 178 -2.51 23.75 11.76
C ASP A 178 -3.24 23.58 10.41
N ALA A 179 -3.27 22.36 9.87
CA ALA A 179 -3.97 22.05 8.63
C ALA A 179 -5.49 22.30 8.75
N LEU A 180 -6.11 21.87 9.86
CA LEU A 180 -7.53 22.12 10.10
C LEU A 180 -7.80 23.63 10.27
N SER A 181 -6.97 24.35 11.00
CA SER A 181 -7.09 25.79 11.17
C SER A 181 -7.01 26.52 9.83
N ALA A 182 -6.08 26.15 8.96
CA ALA A 182 -5.95 26.72 7.63
C ALA A 182 -7.22 26.47 6.78
N CYS A 183 -7.79 25.26 6.81
CA CYS A 183 -9.02 24.94 6.11
C CYS A 183 -10.21 25.79 6.60
N LEU A 184 -10.35 25.97 7.91
CA LEU A 184 -11.45 26.74 8.50
C LEU A 184 -11.31 28.25 8.25
N LEU A 185 -10.08 28.78 8.27
CA LEU A 185 -9.83 30.19 8.00
C LEU A 185 -10.09 30.56 6.53
N TYR A 186 -9.86 29.64 5.61
CA TYR A 186 -10.12 29.86 4.18
C TYR A 186 -11.62 29.91 3.86
N THR A 187 -12.45 29.21 4.62
CA THR A 187 -13.92 29.14 4.41
C THR A 187 -14.70 30.23 5.17
N SER A 188 -14.05 30.94 6.10
CA SER A 188 -14.69 32.05 6.84
C SER A 188 -14.37 33.37 6.14
N PRO A 189 -15.38 34.16 5.69
CA PRO A 189 -15.12 35.52 5.23
C PRO A 189 -14.48 36.30 6.38
N SER A 190 -13.35 36.93 6.10
CA SER A 190 -12.68 37.77 7.09
C SER A 190 -13.63 38.88 7.54
N PRO A 191 -13.69 39.22 8.85
CA PRO A 191 -14.47 40.38 9.31
C PRO A 191 -14.12 41.70 8.62
N ARG A 192 -12.99 41.75 7.89
CA ARG A 192 -12.55 42.91 7.10
C ARG A 192 -13.18 42.96 5.71
N ASP A 193 -13.76 41.86 5.25
CA ASP A 193 -14.41 41.81 3.91
C ASP A 193 -15.90 42.19 3.96
N CYS A 194 -16.41 42.54 5.16
CA CYS A 194 -17.78 42.96 5.42
C CYS A 194 -17.91 44.45 5.70
N SER A 195 -16.93 45.27 5.30
CA SER A 195 -16.98 46.74 5.42
C SER A 195 -17.09 47.42 4.05
#